data_8fd2c5c19adadbbedba3914592617b08
#
_entry.id   8fd2c5c19adadbbedba3914592617b08
#
_cell.length_a   1.000
_cell.length_b   1.000
_cell.length_c   1.000
_cell.angle_alpha   90.00
_cell.angle_beta   90.00
_cell.angle_gamma   90.00
#
_symmetry.space_group_name_H-M   'P 1'
#
loop_
_entity.id
_entity.type
_entity.pdbx_description
1 polymer ?
#
loop_
_entity_poly.entity_id
_entity_poly.type
_entity_poly.pdbx_seq_one_letter_code
_entity_poly.pdbx_strand_id
1 'polypeptide(L)'
;MKWINSIFGGIAAVLLVVSAEAAGTYTPGSRISADQLGQLTNLPTYNVGKQSYRLLPQKGVDGASLLVDSKGLVVSSGNEILVTGASEAEIRSGTTTGPAPASIQYSSATGVALVRYADFPTAVAALTPLQQHLPGASVRLAISRGTARAY
;
A
#
# COMPACT_ATOMS: atom_id res chain seq x y z
N MET A 1 46.80 57.52 4.90
CA MET A 1 46.13 56.63 5.88
C MET A 1 44.80 56.23 5.27
N LYS A 2 44.73 55.00 4.88
CA LYS A 2 43.46 54.45 4.35
C LYS A 2 42.92 53.45 5.39
N TRP A 3 41.79 53.79 5.93
CA TRP A 3 41.05 52.90 6.83
C TRP A 3 40.26 51.91 5.98
N ILE A 4 40.60 50.65 6.10
CA ILE A 4 39.82 49.54 5.45
C ILE A 4 38.86 49.03 6.49
N ASN A 5 37.59 49.37 6.32
CA ASN A 5 36.49 48.76 7.08
C ASN A 5 36.19 47.41 6.48
N SER A 6 36.67 46.37 7.11
CA SER A 6 36.23 45.01 6.80
C SER A 6 34.86 44.79 7.43
N ILE A 7 33.84 44.78 6.62
CA ILE A 7 32.51 44.32 7.01
C ILE A 7 32.52 42.82 6.92
N PHE A 8 32.64 42.13 8.04
CA PHE A 8 32.36 40.73 8.16
C PHE A 8 30.84 40.54 8.12
N GLY A 9 30.31 40.22 6.95
CA GLY A 9 28.96 39.73 6.79
C GLY A 9 28.87 38.31 7.32
N GLY A 10 28.34 38.13 8.52
CA GLY A 10 28.02 36.83 9.07
C GLY A 10 26.87 36.24 8.29
N ILE A 11 27.15 35.19 7.50
CA ILE A 11 26.12 34.35 6.94
C ILE A 11 25.63 33.47 8.09
N ALA A 12 24.50 33.83 8.65
CA ALA A 12 23.76 32.94 9.55
C ALA A 12 23.22 31.79 8.68
N ALA A 13 23.90 30.66 8.68
CA ALA A 13 23.36 29.42 8.15
C ALA A 13 22.21 28.99 9.07
N VAL A 14 20.99 29.26 8.65
CA VAL A 14 19.81 28.68 9.28
C VAL A 14 19.83 27.20 8.92
N LEU A 15 20.38 26.41 9.81
CA LEU A 15 20.19 24.97 9.80
C LEU A 15 18.72 24.71 10.11
N LEU A 16 17.93 24.54 9.06
CA LEU A 16 16.64 23.88 9.16
C LEU A 16 16.92 22.45 9.60
N VAL A 17 16.90 22.25 10.92
CA VAL A 17 16.78 20.92 11.48
C VAL A 17 15.37 20.47 11.12
N VAL A 18 15.23 19.80 9.96
CA VAL A 18 14.07 18.99 9.71
C VAL A 18 14.15 17.88 10.74
N SER A 19 13.42 18.04 11.83
CA SER A 19 13.16 16.95 12.74
C SER A 19 12.42 15.90 11.91
N ALA A 20 13.16 14.89 11.45
CA ALA A 20 12.54 13.66 11.04
C ALA A 20 11.88 13.13 12.32
N GLU A 21 10.61 13.47 12.52
CA GLU A 21 9.80 12.73 13.47
C GLU A 21 9.95 11.28 13.07
N ALA A 22 10.47 10.48 13.99
CA ALA A 22 10.56 9.05 13.80
C ALA A 22 9.17 8.59 13.42
N ALA A 23 8.98 8.27 12.12
CA ALA A 23 7.73 7.76 11.62
C ALA A 23 7.38 6.58 12.50
N GLY A 24 6.31 6.69 13.31
CA GLY A 24 5.90 5.65 14.21
C GLY A 24 5.83 4.35 13.45
N THR A 25 6.35 3.26 14.02
CA THR A 25 6.31 1.96 13.40
C THR A 25 4.86 1.51 13.33
N TYR A 26 4.28 1.50 12.15
CA TYR A 26 2.92 1.02 11.93
C TYR A 26 2.90 -0.50 11.91
N THR A 27 2.06 -1.09 12.75
CA THR A 27 1.92 -2.55 12.84
C THR A 27 0.51 -2.95 12.38
N PRO A 28 0.38 -3.93 11.47
CA PRO A 28 -0.94 -4.45 11.07
C PRO A 28 -1.75 -4.89 12.29
N GLY A 29 -3.02 -4.51 12.33
CA GLY A 29 -3.91 -4.74 13.46
C GLY A 29 -3.90 -3.66 14.53
N SER A 30 -2.94 -2.73 14.52
CA SER A 30 -2.94 -1.57 15.41
C SER A 30 -3.89 -0.47 14.91
N ARG A 31 -4.28 0.41 15.82
CA ARG A 31 -5.05 1.61 15.49
C ARG A 31 -4.20 2.85 15.71
N ILE A 32 -4.27 3.77 14.77
CA ILE A 32 -3.72 5.10 14.94
C ILE A 32 -4.80 6.04 15.48
N SER A 33 -4.39 7.07 16.22
CA SER A 33 -5.32 8.06 16.77
C SER A 33 -5.97 8.91 15.66
N ALA A 34 -7.08 9.55 15.98
CA ALA A 34 -7.75 10.47 15.05
C ALA A 34 -6.84 11.63 14.63
N ASP A 35 -6.01 12.14 15.55
CA ASP A 35 -5.06 13.21 15.27
C ASP A 35 -3.97 12.76 14.30
N GLN A 36 -3.41 11.57 14.50
CA GLN A 36 -2.45 10.97 13.58
C GLN A 36 -3.07 10.72 12.21
N LEU A 37 -4.31 10.22 12.18
CA LEU A 37 -5.04 10.00 10.93
C LEU A 37 -5.26 11.32 10.17
N GLY A 38 -5.54 12.41 10.89
CA GLY A 38 -5.66 13.76 10.33
C GLY A 38 -4.35 14.27 9.69
N GLN A 39 -3.21 13.86 10.21
CA GLN A 39 -1.89 14.22 9.66
C GLN A 39 -1.54 13.45 8.38
N LEU A 40 -2.22 12.35 8.10
CA LEU A 40 -1.99 11.50 6.92
C LEU A 40 -2.83 11.91 5.71
N THR A 41 -3.25 13.16 5.60
CA THR A 41 -4.13 13.64 4.52
C THR A 41 -3.47 13.68 3.15
N ASN A 42 -2.15 13.79 3.09
CA ASN A 42 -1.38 13.90 1.84
C ASN A 42 -0.99 12.55 1.24
N LEU A 43 -1.37 11.44 1.87
CA LEU A 43 -1.08 10.11 1.37
C LEU A 43 -2.05 9.69 0.25
N PRO A 44 -1.58 8.90 -0.73
CA PRO A 44 -2.45 8.35 -1.76
C PRO A 44 -3.59 7.54 -1.14
N THR A 45 -4.80 7.77 -1.63
CA THR A 45 -6.00 7.06 -1.19
C THR A 45 -6.51 6.16 -2.31
N TYR A 46 -6.83 4.92 -1.96
CA TYR A 46 -7.34 3.91 -2.86
C TYR A 46 -8.68 3.38 -2.36
N ASN A 47 -9.65 3.31 -3.26
CA ASN A 47 -10.95 2.74 -2.98
C ASN A 47 -10.99 1.28 -3.44
N VAL A 48 -11.28 0.39 -2.51
CA VAL A 48 -11.41 -1.04 -2.78
C VAL A 48 -12.79 -1.49 -2.31
N GLY A 49 -13.70 -1.70 -3.24
CA GLY A 49 -15.10 -1.94 -2.93
C GLY A 49 -15.72 -0.73 -2.22
N LYS A 50 -16.24 -0.94 -1.03
CA LYS A 50 -16.86 0.11 -0.19
C LYS A 50 -15.88 0.74 0.81
N GLN A 51 -14.62 0.39 0.78
CA GLN A 51 -13.62 0.84 1.74
C GLN A 51 -12.56 1.70 1.08
N SER A 52 -12.11 2.73 1.81
CA SER A 52 -11.00 3.58 1.41
C SER A 52 -9.78 3.29 2.27
N TYR A 53 -8.63 3.19 1.63
CA TYR A 53 -7.35 2.96 2.27
C TYR A 53 -6.36 4.03 1.86
N ARG A 54 -5.56 4.51 2.82
CA ARG A 54 -4.39 5.35 2.54
C ARG A 54 -3.15 4.48 2.55
N LEU A 55 -2.32 4.62 1.53
CA LEU A 55 -1.06 3.89 1.42
C LEU A 55 0.00 4.58 2.28
N LEU A 56 0.51 3.88 3.28
CA LEU A 56 1.60 4.35 4.11
C LEU A 56 2.94 4.25 3.38
N PRO A 57 3.87 5.19 3.58
CA PRO A 57 5.18 5.13 2.94
C PRO A 57 6.06 4.00 3.49
N GLN A 58 5.80 3.57 4.72
CA GLN A 58 6.50 2.46 5.35
C GLN A 58 6.05 1.13 4.75
N LYS A 59 7.01 0.22 4.52
CA LYS A 59 6.72 -1.17 4.18
C LYS A 59 6.63 -2.03 5.44
N GLY A 60 5.79 -3.04 5.39
CA GLY A 60 5.69 -4.05 6.41
C GLY A 60 6.73 -5.15 6.25
N VAL A 61 6.57 -6.21 7.04
CA VAL A 61 7.38 -7.43 6.93
C VAL A 61 7.25 -8.01 5.53
N ASP A 62 8.33 -8.55 5.00
CA ASP A 62 8.41 -9.15 3.65
C ASP A 62 8.03 -8.18 2.51
N GLY A 63 8.19 -6.87 2.72
CA GLY A 63 7.90 -5.87 1.71
C GLY A 63 6.41 -5.63 1.48
N ALA A 64 5.52 -6.13 2.34
CA ALA A 64 4.10 -5.88 2.25
C ALA A 64 3.78 -4.39 2.29
N SER A 65 2.78 -3.97 1.53
CA SER A 65 2.26 -2.61 1.61
C SER A 65 1.45 -2.42 2.89
N LEU A 66 1.71 -1.35 3.62
CA LEU A 66 0.93 -0.96 4.79
C LEU A 66 -0.12 0.08 4.39
N LEU A 67 -1.31 -0.11 4.87
CA LEU A 67 -2.47 0.72 4.58
C LEU A 67 -3.15 1.12 5.88
N VAL A 68 -3.85 2.22 5.87
CA VAL A 68 -4.74 2.60 6.95
C VAL A 68 -6.14 2.85 6.41
N ASP A 69 -7.13 2.25 7.04
CA ASP A 69 -8.53 2.47 6.68
C ASP A 69 -9.08 3.81 7.24
N SER A 70 -10.30 4.14 6.89
CA SER A 70 -10.96 5.37 7.34
C SER A 70 -11.17 5.46 8.86
N LYS A 71 -11.06 4.35 9.56
CA LYS A 71 -11.21 4.26 11.02
C LYS A 71 -9.87 4.21 11.76
N GLY A 72 -8.76 4.35 11.04
CA GLY A 72 -7.43 4.32 11.61
C GLY A 72 -6.86 2.92 11.86
N LEU A 73 -7.50 1.87 11.37
CA LEU A 73 -6.95 0.51 11.47
C LEU A 73 -5.84 0.32 10.43
N VAL A 74 -4.66 -0.08 10.89
CA VAL A 74 -3.55 -0.44 10.03
C VAL A 74 -3.73 -1.87 9.54
N VAL A 75 -3.66 -2.04 8.23
CA VAL A 75 -3.77 -3.33 7.55
C VAL A 75 -2.58 -3.52 6.62
N SER A 76 -2.34 -4.74 6.17
CA SER A 76 -1.27 -5.04 5.23
C SER A 76 -1.80 -5.72 3.98
N SER A 77 -1.10 -5.55 2.87
CA SER A 77 -1.36 -6.25 1.61
C SER A 77 -0.06 -6.75 1.01
N GLY A 78 -0.05 -8.01 0.61
CA GLY A 78 1.03 -8.58 -0.20
C GLY A 78 0.96 -8.16 -1.68
N ASN A 79 0.11 -7.20 -2.03
CA ASN A 79 -0.16 -6.75 -3.39
C ASN A 79 -0.71 -7.88 -4.26
N GLU A 80 -1.56 -8.70 -3.68
CA GLU A 80 -2.12 -9.90 -4.29
C GLU A 80 -3.62 -9.77 -4.49
N ILE A 81 -4.08 -10.29 -5.63
CA ILE A 81 -5.49 -10.52 -5.91
C ILE A 81 -5.77 -12.01 -5.76
N LEU A 82 -6.75 -12.34 -4.93
CA LEU A 82 -7.27 -13.68 -4.76
C LEU A 82 -8.39 -13.92 -5.76
N VAL A 83 -8.26 -14.98 -6.57
CA VAL A 83 -9.26 -15.38 -7.54
C VAL A 83 -9.74 -16.80 -7.21
N THR A 84 -11.06 -16.98 -7.14
CA THR A 84 -11.69 -18.28 -6.95
C THR A 84 -12.83 -18.47 -7.94
N GLY A 85 -13.03 -19.70 -8.42
CA GLY A 85 -14.12 -20.01 -9.33
C GLY A 85 -13.81 -19.77 -10.81
N ALA A 86 -12.53 -19.65 -11.17
CA ALA A 86 -12.08 -19.60 -12.56
C ALA A 86 -10.96 -20.63 -12.78
N SER A 87 -10.79 -21.08 -14.01
CA SER A 87 -9.68 -21.94 -14.40
C SER A 87 -8.36 -21.15 -14.50
N GLU A 88 -7.24 -21.85 -14.44
CA GLU A 88 -5.93 -21.22 -14.63
C GLU A 88 -5.82 -20.49 -15.98
N ALA A 89 -6.34 -21.09 -17.05
CA ALA A 89 -6.31 -20.51 -18.39
C ALA A 89 -7.11 -19.20 -18.47
N GLU A 90 -8.30 -19.15 -17.86
CA GLU A 90 -9.13 -17.95 -17.80
C GLU A 90 -8.45 -16.83 -17.00
N ILE A 91 -7.80 -17.17 -15.88
CA ILE A 91 -7.07 -16.20 -15.05
C ILE A 91 -5.89 -15.63 -15.82
N ARG A 92 -5.09 -16.48 -16.46
CA ARG A 92 -3.95 -16.04 -17.28
C ARG A 92 -4.40 -15.14 -18.43
N SER A 93 -5.49 -15.49 -19.10
CA SER A 93 -6.08 -14.65 -20.14
C SER A 93 -6.55 -13.32 -19.60
N GLY A 94 -7.21 -13.30 -18.43
CA GLY A 94 -7.71 -12.09 -17.79
C GLY A 94 -6.61 -11.12 -17.37
N THR A 95 -5.45 -11.62 -17.00
CA THR A 95 -4.31 -10.77 -16.61
C THR A 95 -3.65 -10.03 -17.78
N THR A 96 -3.99 -10.37 -19.02
CA THR A 96 -3.49 -9.66 -20.22
C THR A 96 -4.23 -8.35 -20.50
N THR A 97 -5.40 -8.14 -19.89
CA THR A 97 -6.26 -6.96 -20.13
C THR A 97 -5.93 -5.75 -19.28
N GLY A 98 -5.04 -5.89 -18.32
CA GLY A 98 -4.64 -4.85 -17.37
C GLY A 98 -3.13 -4.85 -17.13
N PRO A 99 -2.67 -4.28 -16.00
CA PRO A 99 -1.27 -4.34 -15.62
C PRO A 99 -0.76 -5.79 -15.56
N ALA A 100 0.49 -6.00 -15.99
CA ALA A 100 1.11 -7.31 -15.94
C ALA A 100 1.39 -7.74 -14.49
N PRO A 101 1.02 -8.97 -14.07
CA PRO A 101 1.35 -9.48 -12.75
C PRO A 101 2.84 -9.85 -12.65
N ALA A 102 3.39 -9.76 -11.44
CA ALA A 102 4.73 -10.25 -11.13
C ALA A 102 4.77 -11.79 -11.07
N SER A 103 3.69 -12.41 -10.56
CA SER A 103 3.54 -13.86 -10.53
C SER A 103 2.08 -14.28 -10.43
N ILE A 104 1.79 -15.49 -10.90
CA ILE A 104 0.49 -16.16 -10.77
C ILE A 104 0.74 -17.53 -10.16
N GLN A 105 0.12 -17.80 -9.03
CA GLN A 105 0.13 -19.10 -8.38
C GLN A 105 -1.28 -19.67 -8.39
N TYR A 106 -1.45 -20.84 -9.01
CA TYR A 106 -2.73 -21.52 -9.09
C TYR A 106 -2.66 -22.88 -8.38
N SER A 107 -3.64 -23.13 -7.54
CA SER A 107 -3.82 -24.44 -6.90
C SER A 107 -4.98 -25.18 -7.53
N SER A 108 -4.68 -26.22 -8.30
CA SER A 108 -5.70 -27.06 -8.91
C SER A 108 -6.52 -27.85 -7.87
N ALA A 109 -5.95 -28.13 -6.71
CA ALA A 109 -6.65 -28.83 -5.62
C ALA A 109 -7.77 -28.00 -5.00
N THR A 110 -7.62 -26.68 -4.95
CA THR A 110 -8.58 -25.76 -4.31
C THR A 110 -9.30 -24.86 -5.31
N GLY A 111 -8.82 -24.75 -6.56
CA GLY A 111 -9.33 -23.81 -7.55
C GLY A 111 -9.08 -22.34 -7.18
N VAL A 112 -8.04 -22.09 -6.40
CA VAL A 112 -7.66 -20.75 -5.89
C VAL A 112 -6.41 -20.29 -6.61
N ALA A 113 -6.42 -19.05 -7.08
CA ALA A 113 -5.22 -18.39 -7.58
C ALA A 113 -4.86 -17.17 -6.76
N LEU A 114 -3.56 -16.94 -6.60
CA LEU A 114 -2.97 -15.72 -6.11
C LEU A 114 -2.24 -15.02 -7.25
N VAL A 115 -2.71 -13.84 -7.62
CA VAL A 115 -2.10 -13.01 -8.66
C VAL A 115 -1.39 -11.86 -7.96
N ARG A 116 -0.06 -11.91 -7.95
CA ARG A 116 0.78 -10.91 -7.27
C ARG A 116 1.23 -9.82 -8.24
N TYR A 117 1.22 -8.60 -7.77
CA TYR A 117 1.70 -7.42 -8.48
C TYR A 117 2.92 -6.79 -7.79
N ALA A 118 3.64 -5.95 -8.51
CA ALA A 118 4.86 -5.33 -8.00
C ALA A 118 4.60 -4.40 -6.79
N ASP A 119 3.45 -3.72 -6.78
CA ASP A 119 3.06 -2.80 -5.72
C ASP A 119 1.54 -2.75 -5.54
N PHE A 120 1.11 -2.08 -4.48
CA PHE A 120 -0.31 -1.93 -4.16
C PHE A 120 -1.11 -1.14 -5.21
N PRO A 121 -0.63 0.02 -5.71
CA PRO A 121 -1.34 0.76 -6.76
C PRO A 121 -1.59 -0.08 -8.01
N THR A 122 -0.61 -0.88 -8.43
CA THR A 122 -0.73 -1.77 -9.59
C THR A 122 -1.76 -2.86 -9.35
N ALA A 123 -1.78 -3.47 -8.16
CA ALA A 123 -2.79 -4.46 -7.79
C ALA A 123 -4.20 -3.86 -7.80
N VAL A 124 -4.38 -2.65 -7.28
CA VAL A 124 -5.68 -1.95 -7.33
C VAL A 124 -6.10 -1.66 -8.78
N ALA A 125 -5.17 -1.20 -9.61
CA ALA A 125 -5.44 -0.93 -11.03
C ALA A 125 -5.81 -2.20 -11.82
N ALA A 126 -5.29 -3.36 -11.43
CA ALA A 126 -5.59 -4.65 -12.05
C ALA A 126 -6.93 -5.25 -11.62
N LEU A 127 -7.47 -4.84 -10.49
CA LEU A 127 -8.65 -5.46 -9.88
C LEU A 127 -9.89 -5.37 -10.78
N THR A 128 -10.23 -4.18 -11.25
CA THR A 128 -11.43 -3.95 -12.08
C THR A 128 -11.36 -4.66 -13.43
N PRO A 129 -10.28 -4.55 -14.22
CA PRO A 129 -10.15 -5.31 -15.47
C PRO A 129 -10.29 -6.82 -15.26
N LEU A 130 -9.71 -7.36 -14.19
CA LEU A 130 -9.78 -8.79 -13.90
C LEU A 130 -11.19 -9.22 -13.49
N GLN A 131 -11.89 -8.41 -12.68
CA GLN A 131 -13.30 -8.65 -12.34
C GLN A 131 -14.21 -8.63 -13.58
N GLN A 132 -13.97 -7.72 -14.50
CA GLN A 132 -14.75 -7.62 -15.74
C GLN A 132 -14.49 -8.80 -16.67
N HIS A 133 -13.27 -9.32 -16.71
CA HIS A 133 -12.92 -10.48 -17.52
C HIS A 133 -13.44 -11.80 -16.93
N LEU A 134 -13.59 -11.86 -15.60
CA LEU A 134 -14.01 -13.05 -14.86
C LEU A 134 -15.32 -12.83 -14.10
N PRO A 135 -16.45 -12.52 -14.78
CA PRO A 135 -17.68 -12.11 -14.11
C PRO A 135 -18.31 -13.21 -13.24
N GLY A 136 -18.00 -14.49 -13.52
CA GLY A 136 -18.48 -15.62 -12.74
C GLY A 136 -17.58 -16.02 -11.58
N ALA A 137 -16.40 -15.41 -11.45
CA ALA A 137 -15.43 -15.70 -10.40
C ALA A 137 -15.49 -14.68 -9.27
N SER A 138 -15.02 -15.08 -8.09
CA SER A 138 -14.73 -14.14 -7.00
C SER A 138 -13.31 -13.60 -7.17
N VAL A 139 -13.19 -12.29 -7.37
CA VAL A 139 -11.92 -11.59 -7.57
C VAL A 139 -11.80 -10.51 -6.50
N ARG A 140 -10.86 -10.66 -5.58
CA ARG A 140 -10.71 -9.77 -4.41
C ARG A 140 -9.26 -9.45 -4.13
N LEU A 141 -9.00 -8.20 -3.75
CA LEU A 141 -7.70 -7.81 -3.24
C LEU A 141 -7.47 -8.42 -1.86
N ALA A 142 -6.33 -9.08 -1.66
CA ALA A 142 -5.95 -9.70 -0.40
C ALA A 142 -5.44 -8.62 0.56
N ILE A 143 -6.23 -8.32 1.58
CA ILE A 143 -5.88 -7.38 2.65
C ILE A 143 -5.98 -8.11 3.98
N SER A 144 -4.88 -8.11 4.72
CA SER A 144 -4.80 -8.71 6.06
C SER A 144 -4.94 -7.64 7.13
N ARG A 145 -5.86 -7.86 8.07
CA ARG A 145 -6.05 -6.97 9.22
C ARG A 145 -5.07 -7.23 10.37
N GLY A 146 -4.11 -8.13 10.16
CA GLY A 146 -3.30 -8.65 11.23
C GLY A 146 -4.09 -9.64 12.09
N THR A 147 -3.49 -10.76 12.42
CA THR A 147 -4.03 -11.61 13.49
C THR A 147 -3.58 -11.00 14.81
N ALA A 148 -4.52 -10.51 15.61
CA ALA A 148 -4.25 -10.30 17.02
C ALA A 148 -3.89 -11.68 17.58
N ARG A 149 -2.59 -11.94 17.81
CA ARG A 149 -2.19 -13.09 18.61
C ARG A 149 -2.66 -12.78 20.01
N ALA A 150 -3.72 -13.47 20.45
CA ALA A 150 -4.01 -13.56 21.87
C ALA A 150 -2.83 -14.29 22.51
N TYR A 151 -2.13 -13.60 23.40
CA TYR A 151 -1.18 -14.19 24.33
C TYR A 151 -1.94 -14.78 25.51
#